data_ba0af37477fd590026cd860abef3f8a5
#
_entry.id   ba0af37477fd590026cd860abef3f8a5
#
_cell.length_a   1.000
_cell.length_b   1.000
_cell.length_c   1.000
_cell.angle_alpha   90.00
_cell.angle_beta   90.00
_cell.angle_gamma   90.00
#
_symmetry.space_group_name_H-M   'P 1'
#
loop_
_entity.id
_entity.type
_entity.pdbx_description
1 polymer ?
#
loop_
_entity_poly.entity_id
_entity_poly.type
_entity_poly.pdbx_seq_one_letter_code
_entity_poly.pdbx_strand_id
1 'polypeptide(L)'
;MITALKVEGLSLQRGERLLLRDFGLAAEAGEAVALTGPNGAGKTSLLRAIAGFIAPLAGKIAFMGAAGELDGAEARCSGIHLIGHQDGLKSGRTARDELGFAADWTGGDAPAAARAAADLDLTPLLDLAVRHLSAGQRRRLALARLIASPRALWLLDEPLAPLDARHRARLGELMAAHLAGGGLVVAAVHDPLPIPARTVELAA
;
A
#
# COMPACT_ATOMS: atom_id res chain seq x y z
N MET A 1 12.36 -4.34 11.53
CA MET A 1 11.28 -4.71 10.58
C MET A 1 9.95 -4.68 11.33
N ILE A 2 8.89 -4.14 10.72
CA ILE A 2 7.53 -4.13 11.31
C ILE A 2 7.01 -5.57 11.31
N THR A 3 6.55 -6.05 12.48
CA THR A 3 5.92 -7.36 12.66
C THR A 3 4.45 -7.26 13.07
N ALA A 4 4.00 -6.08 13.56
CA ALA A 4 2.59 -5.80 13.76
C ALA A 4 2.29 -4.31 13.66
N LEU A 5 1.04 -4.01 13.30
CA LEU A 5 0.42 -2.68 13.33
C LEU A 5 -0.66 -2.69 14.41
N LYS A 6 -0.66 -1.66 15.28
CA LYS A 6 -1.72 -1.43 16.26
C LYS A 6 -2.27 -0.01 16.10
N VAL A 7 -3.58 0.09 16.01
CA VAL A 7 -4.34 1.35 15.99
C VAL A 7 -5.31 1.30 17.16
N GLU A 8 -5.22 2.26 18.06
CA GLU A 8 -5.98 2.27 19.33
C GLU A 8 -6.67 3.61 19.52
N GLY A 9 -7.99 3.60 19.72
CA GLY A 9 -8.79 4.77 20.01
C GLY A 9 -8.73 5.86 18.93
N LEU A 10 -8.45 5.48 17.66
CA LEU A 10 -8.16 6.44 16.60
C LEU A 10 -9.39 7.24 16.21
N SER A 11 -9.28 8.56 16.27
CA SER A 11 -10.27 9.48 15.74
C SER A 11 -9.66 10.31 14.60
N LEU A 12 -10.31 10.31 13.44
CA LEU A 12 -9.87 11.05 12.26
C LEU A 12 -10.93 12.05 11.82
N GLN A 13 -10.48 13.23 11.44
CA GLN A 13 -11.32 14.32 10.94
C GLN A 13 -10.79 14.82 9.60
N ARG A 14 -11.70 15.25 8.73
CA ARG A 14 -11.38 15.95 7.48
C ARG A 14 -12.25 17.20 7.35
N GLY A 15 -11.64 18.38 7.46
CA GLY A 15 -12.39 19.61 7.67
C GLY A 15 -13.19 19.51 8.97
N GLU A 16 -14.48 19.81 8.93
CA GLU A 16 -15.38 19.70 10.09
C GLU A 16 -16.00 18.31 10.26
N ARG A 17 -15.81 17.39 9.30
CA ARG A 17 -16.43 16.06 9.34
C ARG A 17 -15.54 15.07 10.08
N LEU A 18 -16.07 14.48 11.15
CA LEU A 18 -15.48 13.32 11.80
C LEU A 18 -15.68 12.10 10.90
N LEU A 19 -14.59 11.42 10.52
CA LEU A 19 -14.60 10.23 9.67
C LEU A 19 -14.54 8.94 10.48
N LEU A 20 -13.72 8.92 11.53
CA LEU A 20 -13.58 7.78 12.44
C LEU A 20 -13.63 8.29 13.86
N ARG A 21 -14.26 7.52 14.76
CA ARG A 21 -14.32 7.80 16.21
C ARG A 21 -13.93 6.53 16.96
N ASP A 22 -12.94 6.65 17.85
CA ASP A 22 -12.50 5.57 18.75
C ASP A 22 -12.25 4.24 18.01
N PHE A 23 -11.65 4.32 16.83
CA PHE A 23 -11.44 3.18 15.95
C PHE A 23 -10.21 2.38 16.41
N GLY A 24 -10.36 1.05 16.41
CA GLY A 24 -9.29 0.11 16.70
C GLY A 24 -9.02 -0.85 15.56
N LEU A 25 -7.75 -1.14 15.31
CA LEU A 25 -7.29 -2.13 14.34
C LEU A 25 -5.96 -2.73 14.80
N ALA A 26 -5.84 -4.05 14.74
CA ALA A 26 -4.55 -4.72 14.86
C ALA A 26 -4.33 -5.60 13.61
N ALA A 27 -3.09 -5.70 13.14
CA ALA A 27 -2.67 -6.64 12.10
C ALA A 27 -1.28 -7.17 12.44
N GLU A 28 -1.04 -8.44 12.21
CA GLU A 28 0.22 -9.13 12.52
C GLU A 28 0.92 -9.60 11.25
N ALA A 29 2.20 -9.95 11.37
CA ALA A 29 2.99 -10.51 10.29
C ALA A 29 2.29 -11.72 9.64
N GLY A 30 2.22 -11.74 8.31
CA GLY A 30 1.51 -12.75 7.54
C GLY A 30 0.01 -12.47 7.37
N GLU A 31 -0.52 -11.36 7.91
CA GLU A 31 -1.95 -11.03 7.85
C GLU A 31 -2.27 -9.99 6.76
N ALA A 32 -3.37 -10.23 6.05
CA ALA A 32 -4.01 -9.23 5.21
C ALA A 32 -5.32 -8.73 5.84
N VAL A 33 -5.50 -7.42 5.86
CA VAL A 33 -6.71 -6.75 6.32
C VAL A 33 -7.35 -5.99 5.17
N ALA A 34 -8.60 -6.34 4.85
CA ALA A 34 -9.44 -5.65 3.88
C ALA A 34 -10.36 -4.65 4.60
N LEU A 35 -10.13 -3.36 4.36
CA LEU A 35 -10.98 -2.28 4.83
C LEU A 35 -12.14 -2.11 3.87
N THR A 36 -13.35 -2.35 4.33
CA THR A 36 -14.60 -2.22 3.56
C THR A 36 -15.48 -1.10 4.11
N GLY A 37 -16.60 -0.83 3.47
CA GLY A 37 -17.55 0.20 3.87
C GLY A 37 -17.83 1.19 2.74
N PRO A 38 -18.84 2.07 2.90
CA PRO A 38 -19.28 3.00 1.86
C PRO A 38 -18.22 4.02 1.48
N ASN A 39 -18.46 4.70 0.34
CA ASN A 39 -17.63 5.83 -0.05
C ASN A 39 -17.72 6.94 1.01
N GLY A 40 -16.56 7.49 1.39
CA GLY A 40 -16.48 8.52 2.42
C GLY A 40 -16.44 7.99 3.86
N ALA A 41 -16.46 6.67 4.11
CA ALA A 41 -16.31 6.08 5.45
C ALA A 41 -14.91 6.26 6.08
N GLY A 42 -13.94 6.82 5.36
CA GLY A 42 -12.62 7.09 5.92
C GLY A 42 -11.53 6.10 5.59
N LYS A 43 -11.78 5.09 4.74
CA LYS A 43 -10.80 4.05 4.34
C LYS A 43 -9.46 4.65 3.89
N THR A 44 -9.48 5.50 2.86
CA THR A 44 -8.29 6.22 2.36
C THR A 44 -7.64 7.10 3.43
N SER A 45 -8.46 7.74 4.29
CA SER A 45 -7.95 8.58 5.37
C SER A 45 -7.24 7.78 6.44
N LEU A 46 -7.74 6.58 6.76
CA LEU A 46 -7.08 5.65 7.67
C LEU A 46 -5.73 5.20 7.11
N LEU A 47 -5.65 4.78 5.85
CA LEU A 47 -4.38 4.42 5.22
C LEU A 47 -3.37 5.58 5.26
N ARG A 48 -3.83 6.80 4.97
CA ARG A 48 -2.99 8.00 5.03
C ARG A 48 -2.55 8.36 6.46
N ALA A 49 -3.40 8.14 7.46
CA ALA A 49 -3.04 8.34 8.87
C ALA A 49 -1.98 7.32 9.31
N ILE A 50 -2.13 6.05 8.95
CA ILE A 50 -1.12 5.01 9.22
C ILE A 50 0.21 5.39 8.57
N ALA A 51 0.20 5.86 7.32
CA ALA A 51 1.38 6.32 6.60
C ALA A 51 1.95 7.66 7.10
N GLY A 52 1.26 8.38 8.01
CA GLY A 52 1.72 9.64 8.60
C GLY A 52 1.38 10.89 7.80
N PHE A 53 0.55 10.80 6.75
CA PHE A 53 0.12 11.96 5.95
C PHE A 53 -1.06 12.73 6.57
N ILE A 54 -1.75 12.14 7.54
CA ILE A 54 -2.85 12.76 8.29
C ILE A 54 -2.58 12.55 9.77
N ALA A 55 -2.54 13.62 10.54
CA ALA A 55 -2.43 13.54 12.00
C ALA A 55 -3.79 13.12 12.58
N PRO A 56 -3.83 12.13 13.48
CA PRO A 56 -5.05 11.81 14.22
C PRO A 56 -5.51 12.96 15.12
N LEU A 57 -6.84 13.09 15.29
CA LEU A 57 -7.43 13.96 16.29
C LEU A 57 -7.22 13.39 17.73
N ALA A 58 -7.31 12.06 17.84
CA ALA A 58 -7.06 11.31 19.08
C ALA A 58 -6.63 9.88 18.74
N GLY A 59 -6.12 9.17 19.76
CA GLY A 59 -5.67 7.78 19.63
C GLY A 59 -4.21 7.64 19.21
N LYS A 60 -3.79 6.39 19.01
CA LYS A 60 -2.40 6.04 18.74
C LYS A 60 -2.31 5.08 17.55
N ILE A 61 -1.28 5.25 16.73
CA ILE A 61 -0.84 4.30 15.71
C ILE A 61 0.57 3.86 16.09
N ALA A 62 0.73 2.59 16.41
CA ALA A 62 1.99 2.00 16.82
C ALA A 62 2.43 0.90 15.85
N PHE A 63 3.72 0.84 15.58
CA PHE A 63 4.36 -0.22 14.79
C PHE A 63 5.22 -1.06 15.73
N MET A 64 5.02 -2.37 15.71
CA MET A 64 5.77 -3.29 16.56
C MET A 64 6.85 -3.98 15.72
N GLY A 65 7.98 -4.20 16.33
CA GLY A 65 9.07 -5.04 15.82
C GLY A 65 9.39 -6.15 16.83
N ALA A 66 10.36 -7.01 16.52
CA ALA A 66 10.75 -8.12 17.38
C ALA A 66 11.19 -7.69 18.79
N ALA A 67 11.72 -6.48 18.95
CA ALA A 67 12.19 -5.94 20.23
C ALA A 67 11.17 -5.03 20.94
N GLY A 68 9.95 -4.89 20.42
CA GLY A 68 8.91 -4.00 20.97
C GLY A 68 8.44 -2.93 20.00
N GLU A 69 7.92 -1.82 20.52
CA GLU A 69 7.44 -0.70 19.71
C GLU A 69 8.59 0.01 18.99
N LEU A 70 8.41 0.25 17.71
CA LEU A 70 9.36 0.94 16.84
C LEU A 70 9.14 2.46 16.90
N ASP A 71 10.17 3.24 16.62
CA ASP A 71 9.99 4.67 16.34
C ASP A 71 9.05 4.84 15.13
N GLY A 72 7.99 5.62 15.32
CA GLY A 72 6.93 5.75 14.32
C GLY A 72 7.37 6.46 13.05
N ALA A 73 8.33 7.40 13.13
CA ALA A 73 8.85 8.10 11.97
C ALA A 73 9.77 7.18 11.15
N GLU A 74 10.66 6.45 11.81
CA GLU A 74 11.53 5.47 11.19
C GLU A 74 10.74 4.33 10.54
N ALA A 75 9.75 3.77 11.24
CA ALA A 75 8.88 2.71 10.73
C ALA A 75 8.15 3.15 9.45
N ARG A 76 7.64 4.39 9.41
CA ARG A 76 6.98 4.94 8.20
C ARG A 76 7.96 5.17 7.07
N CYS A 77 9.15 5.68 7.36
CA CYS A 77 10.16 5.98 6.36
C CYS A 77 10.71 4.72 5.69
N SER A 78 11.02 3.68 6.46
CA SER A 78 11.75 2.50 6.00
C SER A 78 10.88 1.24 5.86
N GLY A 79 9.72 1.17 6.55
CA GLY A 79 8.94 -0.05 6.68
C GLY A 79 7.63 -0.09 5.89
N ILE A 80 7.18 1.03 5.29
CA ILE A 80 5.85 1.13 4.70
C ILE A 80 5.90 1.49 3.21
N HIS A 81 5.13 0.77 2.39
CA HIS A 81 4.69 1.24 1.08
C HIS A 81 3.26 1.75 1.15
N LEU A 82 2.99 2.92 0.59
CA LEU A 82 1.64 3.41 0.33
C LEU A 82 1.42 3.54 -1.18
N ILE A 83 0.47 2.77 -1.71
CA ILE A 83 -0.08 2.95 -3.05
C ILE A 83 -1.47 3.52 -2.91
N GLY A 84 -1.61 4.80 -3.18
CA GLY A 84 -2.87 5.52 -3.07
C GLY A 84 -3.80 5.28 -4.27
N HIS A 85 -4.98 5.90 -4.22
CA HIS A 85 -5.93 5.92 -5.33
C HIS A 85 -5.31 6.57 -6.59
N GLN A 86 -4.54 7.62 -6.42
CA GLN A 86 -3.68 8.16 -7.49
C GLN A 86 -2.33 7.46 -7.44
N ASP A 87 -1.84 7.02 -8.59
CA ASP A 87 -0.61 6.21 -8.70
C ASP A 87 0.67 6.96 -8.30
N GLY A 88 0.62 8.29 -8.19
CA GLY A 88 1.75 9.13 -7.78
C GLY A 88 2.93 9.08 -8.75
N LEU A 89 2.64 8.92 -10.04
CA LEU A 89 3.62 8.85 -11.12
C LEU A 89 3.75 10.22 -11.81
N LYS A 90 4.97 10.57 -12.23
CA LYS A 90 5.23 11.81 -12.99
C LYS A 90 5.04 11.56 -14.48
N SER A 91 4.05 12.22 -15.08
CA SER A 91 3.62 12.00 -16.47
C SER A 91 4.70 12.20 -17.52
N GLY A 92 5.69 13.07 -17.26
CA GLY A 92 6.79 13.38 -18.18
C GLY A 92 7.99 12.43 -18.12
N ARG A 93 8.09 11.58 -17.09
CA ARG A 93 9.16 10.58 -16.96
C ARG A 93 8.82 9.31 -17.73
N THR A 94 9.84 8.53 -18.08
CA THR A 94 9.64 7.16 -18.59
C THR A 94 9.24 6.23 -17.44
N ALA A 95 8.61 5.09 -17.79
CA ALA A 95 8.31 4.05 -16.80
C ALA A 95 9.57 3.52 -16.13
N ARG A 96 10.69 3.44 -16.87
CA ARG A 96 12.01 3.07 -16.36
C ARG A 96 12.50 4.04 -15.29
N ASP A 97 12.43 5.36 -15.59
CA ASP A 97 12.88 6.38 -14.64
C ASP A 97 12.04 6.41 -13.37
N GLU A 98 10.71 6.21 -13.49
CA GLU A 98 9.82 6.17 -12.33
C GLU A 98 10.09 4.95 -11.45
N LEU A 99 10.30 3.78 -12.04
CA LEU A 99 10.57 2.55 -11.28
C LEU A 99 11.99 2.57 -10.69
N GLY A 100 12.99 3.01 -11.45
CA GLY A 100 14.36 3.17 -10.98
C GLY A 100 14.44 4.16 -9.82
N PHE A 101 13.83 5.35 -9.98
CA PHE A 101 13.77 6.34 -8.90
C PHE A 101 13.10 5.77 -7.63
N ALA A 102 12.00 5.02 -7.78
CA ALA A 102 11.32 4.43 -6.64
C ALA A 102 12.20 3.37 -5.96
N ALA A 103 12.88 2.52 -6.71
CA ALA A 103 13.82 1.53 -6.18
C ALA A 103 14.95 2.20 -5.39
N ASP A 104 15.66 3.15 -6.02
CA ASP A 104 16.77 3.88 -5.39
C ASP A 104 16.36 4.60 -4.11
N TRP A 105 15.20 5.29 -4.16
CA TRP A 105 14.67 6.04 -3.01
C TRP A 105 14.27 5.14 -1.83
N THR A 106 13.84 3.92 -2.11
CA THR A 106 13.29 3.02 -1.10
C THR A 106 14.26 1.90 -0.70
N GLY A 107 15.52 1.95 -1.14
CA GLY A 107 16.57 0.99 -0.79
C GLY A 107 16.55 -0.29 -1.60
N GLY A 108 15.91 -0.29 -2.77
CA GLY A 108 16.01 -1.33 -3.78
C GLY A 108 17.22 -1.12 -4.69
N ASP A 109 17.31 -1.95 -5.74
CA ASP A 109 18.38 -1.89 -6.73
C ASP A 109 17.84 -2.06 -8.16
N ALA A 110 18.68 -1.80 -9.16
CA ALA A 110 18.31 -1.94 -10.56
C ALA A 110 17.88 -3.38 -10.95
N PRO A 111 18.53 -4.46 -10.46
CA PRO A 111 18.04 -5.83 -10.65
C PRO A 111 16.64 -6.07 -10.05
N ALA A 112 16.33 -5.54 -8.88
CA ALA A 112 14.99 -5.64 -8.27
C ALA A 112 13.94 -4.88 -9.09
N ALA A 113 14.27 -3.68 -9.56
CA ALA A 113 13.42 -2.91 -10.47
C ALA A 113 13.14 -3.67 -11.77
N ALA A 114 14.15 -4.30 -12.36
CA ALA A 114 13.99 -5.10 -13.58
C ALA A 114 13.10 -6.32 -13.35
N ARG A 115 13.27 -7.05 -12.23
CA ARG A 115 12.39 -8.16 -11.84
C ARG A 115 10.94 -7.67 -11.65
N ALA A 116 10.75 -6.58 -10.93
CA ALA A 116 9.44 -5.98 -10.71
C ALA A 116 8.73 -5.60 -12.03
N ALA A 117 9.50 -5.07 -13.00
CA ALA A 117 8.98 -4.76 -14.33
C ALA A 117 8.55 -6.02 -15.08
N ALA A 118 9.34 -7.10 -15.01
CA ALA A 118 9.01 -8.38 -15.66
C ALA A 118 7.78 -9.02 -15.01
N ASP A 119 7.70 -9.03 -13.68
CA ASP A 119 6.61 -9.61 -12.91
C ASP A 119 5.24 -8.99 -13.20
N LEU A 120 5.22 -7.75 -13.66
CA LEU A 120 4.00 -6.99 -13.97
C LEU A 120 3.85 -6.66 -15.46
N ASP A 121 4.54 -7.40 -16.36
CA ASP A 121 4.48 -7.22 -17.82
C ASP A 121 4.75 -5.75 -18.25
N LEU A 122 5.73 -5.10 -17.63
CA LEU A 122 6.10 -3.72 -17.92
C LEU A 122 7.35 -3.59 -18.79
N THR A 123 8.13 -4.68 -18.96
CA THR A 123 9.39 -4.67 -19.70
C THR A 123 9.29 -3.99 -21.07
N PRO A 124 8.28 -4.27 -21.94
CA PRO A 124 8.16 -3.63 -23.24
C PRO A 124 7.70 -2.15 -23.17
N LEU A 125 7.33 -1.68 -21.98
CA LEU A 125 6.76 -0.34 -21.77
C LEU A 125 7.76 0.61 -21.08
N LEU A 126 8.92 0.10 -20.66
CA LEU A 126 9.85 0.84 -19.81
C LEU A 126 10.33 2.16 -20.42
N ASP A 127 10.49 2.22 -21.74
CA ASP A 127 10.98 3.41 -22.43
C ASP A 127 9.86 4.39 -22.84
N LEU A 128 8.60 4.04 -22.53
CA LEU A 128 7.46 4.93 -22.77
C LEU A 128 7.32 5.95 -21.62
N ALA A 129 6.99 7.19 -21.98
CA ALA A 129 6.61 8.19 -20.99
C ALA A 129 5.28 7.78 -20.32
N VAL A 130 5.18 7.99 -19.01
CA VAL A 130 4.01 7.61 -18.18
C VAL A 130 2.69 8.13 -18.75
N ARG A 131 2.68 9.33 -19.36
CA ARG A 131 1.48 9.88 -20.02
C ARG A 131 0.95 9.03 -21.18
N HIS A 132 1.77 8.16 -21.77
CA HIS A 132 1.40 7.29 -22.88
C HIS A 132 0.91 5.91 -22.39
N LEU A 133 1.02 5.62 -21.09
CA LEU A 133 0.53 4.39 -20.51
C LEU A 133 -0.98 4.45 -20.30
N SER A 134 -1.66 3.32 -20.53
CA SER A 134 -3.07 3.16 -20.12
C SER A 134 -3.23 3.22 -18.60
N ALA A 135 -4.46 3.37 -18.10
CA ALA A 135 -4.73 3.37 -16.66
C ALA A 135 -4.24 2.07 -15.98
N GLY A 136 -4.50 0.90 -16.58
CA GLY A 136 -4.01 -0.38 -16.08
C GLY A 136 -2.49 -0.50 -16.08
N GLN A 137 -1.82 0.03 -17.12
CA GLN A 137 -0.37 0.05 -17.21
C GLN A 137 0.25 0.96 -16.14
N ARG A 138 -0.33 2.15 -15.90
CA ARG A 138 0.10 3.03 -14.80
C ARG A 138 -0.10 2.37 -13.45
N ARG A 139 -1.24 1.71 -13.22
CA ARG A 139 -1.48 0.98 -11.98
C ARG A 139 -0.45 -0.11 -11.74
N ARG A 140 -0.13 -0.91 -12.77
CA ARG A 140 0.93 -1.93 -12.69
C ARG A 140 2.29 -1.31 -12.37
N LEU A 141 2.63 -0.18 -12.99
CA LEU A 141 3.88 0.54 -12.68
C LEU A 141 3.93 1.04 -11.23
N ALA A 142 2.81 1.54 -10.70
CA ALA A 142 2.73 1.92 -9.29
C ALA A 142 2.90 0.71 -8.36
N LEU A 143 2.29 -0.43 -8.69
CA LEU A 143 2.41 -1.67 -7.93
C LEU A 143 3.79 -2.32 -8.03
N ALA A 144 4.51 -2.14 -9.14
CA ALA A 144 5.88 -2.62 -9.30
C ALA A 144 6.83 -2.08 -8.21
N ARG A 145 6.54 -0.90 -7.66
CA ARG A 145 7.31 -0.31 -6.55
C ARG A 145 7.27 -1.18 -5.28
N LEU A 146 6.19 -1.94 -5.06
CA LEU A 146 6.07 -2.84 -3.90
C LEU A 146 7.12 -3.95 -3.90
N ILE A 147 7.52 -4.42 -5.09
CA ILE A 147 8.47 -5.51 -5.30
C ILE A 147 9.89 -5.01 -5.61
N ALA A 148 10.01 -3.80 -6.14
CA ALA A 148 11.31 -3.20 -6.45
C ALA A 148 12.13 -2.90 -5.20
N SER A 149 11.47 -2.73 -4.04
CA SER A 149 12.14 -2.65 -2.75
C SER A 149 11.29 -3.27 -1.63
N PRO A 150 11.86 -4.17 -0.84
CA PRO A 150 11.12 -4.86 0.21
C PRO A 150 10.78 -3.91 1.37
N ARG A 151 9.50 -3.83 1.75
CA ARG A 151 8.99 -3.15 2.93
C ARG A 151 7.94 -4.00 3.60
N ALA A 152 7.94 -4.02 4.92
CA ALA A 152 7.12 -4.96 5.68
C ALA A 152 5.61 -4.70 5.60
N LEU A 153 5.18 -3.44 5.54
CA LEU A 153 3.75 -3.09 5.52
C LEU A 153 3.36 -2.46 4.18
N TRP A 154 2.41 -3.07 3.51
CA TRP A 154 1.78 -2.54 2.30
C TRP A 154 0.43 -1.91 2.64
N LEU A 155 0.29 -0.63 2.40
CA LEU A 155 -0.95 0.13 2.49
C LEU A 155 -1.47 0.39 1.07
N LEU A 156 -2.62 -0.19 0.73
CA LEU A 156 -3.10 -0.21 -0.65
C LEU A 156 -4.50 0.40 -0.74
N ASP A 157 -4.67 1.42 -1.55
CA ASP A 157 -5.95 2.09 -1.78
C ASP A 157 -6.49 1.68 -3.15
N GLU A 158 -7.55 0.86 -3.18
CA GLU A 158 -8.17 0.28 -4.38
C GLU A 158 -7.14 -0.40 -5.32
N PRO A 159 -6.35 -1.38 -4.82
CA PRO A 159 -5.23 -1.93 -5.59
C PRO A 159 -5.66 -2.66 -6.86
N LEU A 160 -6.90 -3.19 -6.91
CA LEU A 160 -7.41 -4.00 -8.00
C LEU A 160 -7.97 -3.17 -9.17
N ALA A 161 -8.33 -1.93 -8.94
CA ALA A 161 -8.77 -1.03 -9.99
C ALA A 161 -7.52 -0.37 -10.65
N PRO A 162 -7.42 -0.24 -11.94
CA PRO A 162 -8.20 -0.76 -13.08
C PRO A 162 -7.56 -2.03 -13.71
N LEU A 163 -7.16 -3.01 -12.90
CA LEU A 163 -6.50 -4.23 -13.36
C LEU A 163 -7.50 -5.20 -14.02
N ASP A 164 -7.07 -5.87 -15.11
CA ASP A 164 -7.75 -7.02 -15.66
C ASP A 164 -7.60 -8.28 -14.77
N ALA A 165 -8.34 -9.35 -15.08
CA ALA A 165 -8.37 -10.57 -14.29
C ALA A 165 -6.98 -11.22 -14.13
N ARG A 166 -6.16 -11.21 -15.20
CA ARG A 166 -4.79 -11.78 -15.16
C ARG A 166 -3.91 -11.02 -14.19
N HIS A 167 -3.92 -9.67 -14.25
CA HIS A 167 -3.09 -8.85 -13.36
C HIS A 167 -3.62 -8.80 -11.94
N ARG A 168 -4.94 -8.96 -11.72
CA ARG A 168 -5.52 -9.14 -10.38
C ARG A 168 -5.01 -10.45 -9.75
N ALA A 169 -5.00 -11.56 -10.51
CA ALA A 169 -4.45 -12.83 -10.03
C ALA A 169 -2.95 -12.71 -9.71
N ARG A 170 -2.18 -12.07 -10.61
CA ARG A 170 -0.74 -11.84 -10.37
C ARG A 170 -0.47 -11.02 -9.12
N LEU A 171 -1.24 -9.96 -8.88
CA LEU A 171 -1.15 -9.19 -7.64
C LEU A 171 -1.47 -10.05 -6.41
N GLY A 172 -2.43 -10.97 -6.52
CA GLY A 172 -2.74 -11.95 -5.46
C GLY A 172 -1.53 -12.83 -5.13
N GLU A 173 -0.83 -13.36 -6.14
CA GLU A 173 0.40 -14.15 -5.94
C GLU A 173 1.49 -13.33 -5.24
N LEU A 174 1.69 -12.07 -5.64
CA LEU A 174 2.66 -11.17 -5.03
C LEU A 174 2.31 -10.84 -3.57
N MET A 175 1.03 -10.59 -3.28
CA MET A 175 0.54 -10.40 -1.91
C MET A 175 0.76 -11.66 -1.07
N ALA A 176 0.40 -12.85 -1.59
CA ALA A 176 0.59 -14.11 -0.89
C ALA A 176 2.07 -14.37 -0.56
N ALA A 177 2.97 -14.13 -1.51
CA ALA A 177 4.41 -14.24 -1.30
C ALA A 177 4.92 -13.24 -0.25
N HIS A 178 4.42 -12.00 -0.26
CA HIS A 178 4.74 -10.99 0.73
C HIS A 178 4.32 -11.41 2.14
N LEU A 179 3.09 -11.91 2.30
CA LEU A 179 2.58 -12.40 3.58
C LEU A 179 3.36 -13.63 4.07
N ALA A 180 3.66 -14.58 3.19
CA ALA A 180 4.48 -15.75 3.51
C ALA A 180 5.90 -15.37 3.98
N GLY A 181 6.42 -14.23 3.50
CA GLY A 181 7.69 -13.64 3.97
C GLY A 181 7.57 -12.85 5.28
N GLY A 182 6.43 -12.87 5.96
CA GLY A 182 6.19 -12.13 7.21
C GLY A 182 5.78 -10.68 7.00
N GLY A 183 5.42 -10.28 5.78
CA GLY A 183 4.87 -8.97 5.50
C GLY A 183 3.42 -8.82 5.99
N LEU A 184 2.91 -7.58 5.95
CA LEU A 184 1.52 -7.23 6.28
C LEU A 184 0.89 -6.46 5.12
N VAL A 185 -0.41 -6.67 4.92
CA VAL A 185 -1.20 -5.91 3.94
C VAL A 185 -2.41 -5.29 4.62
N VAL A 186 -2.61 -3.98 4.46
CA VAL A 186 -3.86 -3.29 4.80
C VAL A 186 -4.37 -2.61 3.54
N ALA A 187 -5.50 -3.05 3.03
CA ALA A 187 -6.04 -2.55 1.77
C ALA A 187 -7.45 -2.02 1.92
N ALA A 188 -7.70 -0.80 1.42
CA ALA A 188 -9.05 -0.29 1.21
C ALA A 188 -9.57 -0.86 -0.11
N VAL A 189 -10.73 -1.52 -0.06
CA VAL A 189 -11.26 -2.26 -1.21
C VAL A 189 -12.78 -2.13 -1.34
N HIS A 190 -13.26 -2.25 -2.58
CA HIS A 190 -14.65 -2.52 -2.89
C HIS A 190 -14.85 -3.99 -3.28
N ASP A 191 -13.97 -4.51 -4.15
CA ASP A 191 -13.96 -5.94 -4.51
C ASP A 191 -13.11 -6.73 -3.51
N PRO A 192 -13.43 -8.00 -3.21
CA PRO A 192 -12.59 -8.86 -2.38
C PRO A 192 -11.15 -8.96 -2.90
N LEU A 193 -10.20 -9.00 -1.99
CA LEU A 193 -8.80 -9.27 -2.36
C LEU A 193 -8.67 -10.69 -2.93
N PRO A 194 -7.75 -10.92 -3.90
CA PRO A 194 -7.51 -12.25 -4.49
C PRO A 194 -6.67 -13.16 -3.58
N ILE A 195 -6.71 -12.93 -2.28
CA ILE A 195 -6.07 -13.68 -1.20
C ILE A 195 -6.99 -13.72 0.02
N PRO A 196 -6.84 -14.67 0.94
CA PRO A 196 -7.51 -14.64 2.24
C PRO A 196 -7.18 -13.34 2.99
N ALA A 197 -8.20 -12.63 3.46
CA ALA A 197 -8.03 -11.40 4.20
C ALA A 197 -9.11 -11.27 5.28
N ARG A 198 -8.73 -10.75 6.44
CA ARG A 198 -9.71 -10.39 7.47
C ARG A 198 -10.39 -9.07 7.09
N THR A 199 -11.70 -9.08 7.06
CA THR A 199 -12.48 -7.89 6.73
C THR A 199 -12.73 -7.03 7.97
N VAL A 200 -12.53 -5.72 7.81
CA VAL A 200 -12.87 -4.69 8.82
C VAL A 200 -13.75 -3.67 8.13
N GLU A 201 -15.00 -3.60 8.56
CA GLU A 201 -15.96 -2.65 8.01
C GLU A 201 -15.87 -1.30 8.73
N LEU A 202 -15.69 -0.23 7.96
CA LEU A 202 -15.77 1.14 8.46
C LEU A 202 -17.22 1.63 8.28
N ALA A 203 -17.87 1.95 9.41
CA ALA A 203 -19.17 2.60 9.41
C ALA A 203 -19.05 4.05 8.93
N ALA A 204 -20.10 4.56 8.25
CA ALA A 204 -20.19 5.95 7.82
C ALA A 204 -20.59 6.88 8.97
#